data_3a28417decc1a6d18dcc38eef051d7df
#
_entry.id   3a28417decc1a6d18dcc38eef051d7df
#
_cell.length_a   1.000
_cell.length_b   1.000
_cell.length_c   1.000
_cell.angle_alpha   90.00
_cell.angle_beta   90.00
_cell.angle_gamma   90.00
#
_symmetry.space_group_name_H-M   'P 1'
#
loop_
_entity.id
_entity.type
_entity.pdbx_description
1 polymer ?
#
loop_
_entity_poly.entity_id
_entity_poly.type
_entity_poly.pdbx_seq_one_letter_code
_entity_poly.pdbx_strand_id
1 'polypeptide(L)'
;MKSGLRNQLAEKMAGEITLSDSPGHALKKWRMNFEIAPGVLSDRLGVSPSVISDYESGRRKSPGTAVVGKIVDTLLAIDEETGGKHIQKFSTMLFSNVDDDVIYDLHEYAEPVPLKDFTDAIGCTLLCGSMDKVIFGYTVVNSLNAILQLSSDEFNRIYGWSTERALVFTNVSTGKSPMVAIRVTPFKPRCVVLQGIDAAGVHPIVEKMAEKDRITVLCTGMDIDKIVSTLRDKEW
;
A
#
# COMPACT_ATOMS: atom_id res chain seq x y z
N MET A 1 -1.40 -5.57 -9.41
CA MET A 1 -1.79 -4.16 -9.25
C MET A 1 -3.14 -3.96 -8.57
N LYS A 2 -4.11 -4.88 -8.69
CA LYS A 2 -5.50 -4.65 -8.24
C LYS A 2 -5.77 -4.86 -6.73
N SER A 3 -5.05 -5.74 -6.02
CA SER A 3 -5.40 -6.10 -4.63
C SER A 3 -5.10 -5.01 -3.59
N GLY A 4 -3.90 -4.47 -3.55
CA GLY A 4 -3.54 -3.48 -2.53
C GLY A 4 -4.34 -2.18 -2.63
N LEU A 5 -4.51 -1.66 -3.85
CA LEU A 5 -5.27 -0.44 -4.10
C LEU A 5 -6.76 -0.59 -3.77
N ARG A 6 -7.35 -1.75 -4.13
CA ARG A 6 -8.72 -2.09 -3.78
C ARG A 6 -8.93 -2.08 -2.26
N ASN A 7 -8.00 -2.69 -1.52
CA ASN A 7 -8.09 -2.75 -0.06
C ASN A 7 -7.96 -1.36 0.58
N GLN A 8 -7.02 -0.55 0.13
CA GLN A 8 -6.87 0.84 0.60
C GLN A 8 -8.13 1.67 0.35
N LEU A 9 -8.73 1.54 -0.82
CA LEU A 9 -9.97 2.23 -1.12
C LEU A 9 -11.12 1.70 -0.27
N ALA A 10 -11.19 0.37 -0.03
CA ALA A 10 -12.16 -0.25 0.85
C ALA A 10 -12.06 0.29 2.28
N GLU A 11 -10.85 0.37 2.83
CA GLU A 11 -10.61 0.93 4.17
C GLU A 11 -11.02 2.40 4.27
N LYS A 12 -10.67 3.20 3.27
CA LYS A 12 -11.09 4.61 3.21
C LYS A 12 -12.61 4.75 3.16
N MET A 13 -13.28 3.98 2.30
CA MET A 13 -14.73 3.97 2.18
C MET A 13 -15.40 3.54 3.49
N ALA A 14 -14.96 2.44 4.06
CA ALA A 14 -15.49 1.91 5.31
C ALA A 14 -15.25 2.87 6.48
N GLY A 15 -14.06 3.45 6.58
CA GLY A 15 -13.71 4.45 7.59
C GLY A 15 -14.59 5.69 7.47
N GLU A 16 -14.75 6.26 6.27
CA GLU A 16 -15.60 7.44 6.06
C GLU A 16 -17.06 7.17 6.39
N ILE A 17 -17.62 6.02 5.98
CA ILE A 17 -18.99 5.64 6.30
C ILE A 17 -19.17 5.47 7.82
N THR A 18 -18.23 4.81 8.48
CA THR A 18 -18.33 4.46 9.90
C THR A 18 -18.12 5.68 10.82
N LEU A 19 -17.22 6.60 10.45
CA LEU A 19 -16.85 7.77 11.25
C LEU A 19 -17.70 9.00 10.94
N SER A 20 -18.56 8.94 9.91
CA SER A 20 -19.43 10.06 9.53
C SER A 20 -20.55 10.25 10.54
N ASP A 21 -20.87 11.51 10.86
CA ASP A 21 -22.11 11.88 11.60
C ASP A 21 -23.39 11.47 10.85
N SER A 22 -23.28 11.25 9.54
CA SER A 22 -24.36 10.83 8.64
C SER A 22 -23.92 9.65 7.77
N PRO A 23 -23.81 8.43 8.33
CA PRO A 23 -23.31 7.23 7.61
C PRO A 23 -24.07 6.94 6.31
N GLY A 24 -25.39 7.18 6.29
CA GLY A 24 -26.23 7.00 5.10
C GLY A 24 -25.87 7.94 3.97
N HIS A 25 -25.58 9.20 4.26
CA HIS A 25 -25.14 10.16 3.26
C HIS A 25 -23.74 9.81 2.71
N ALA A 26 -22.82 9.36 3.56
CA ALA A 26 -21.50 8.90 3.14
C ALA A 26 -21.62 7.67 2.22
N LEU A 27 -22.49 6.72 2.57
CA LEU A 27 -22.76 5.54 1.74
C LEU A 27 -23.34 5.95 0.37
N LYS A 28 -24.35 6.82 0.35
CA LYS A 28 -24.94 7.36 -0.89
C LYS A 28 -23.88 8.05 -1.76
N LYS A 29 -23.04 8.89 -1.15
CA LYS A 29 -21.92 9.57 -1.83
C LYS A 29 -21.00 8.55 -2.53
N TRP A 30 -20.57 7.52 -1.82
CA TRP A 30 -19.71 6.50 -2.41
C TRP A 30 -20.38 5.74 -3.53
N ARG A 31 -21.64 5.28 -3.35
CA ARG A 31 -22.37 4.62 -4.43
C ARG A 31 -22.51 5.52 -5.68
N MET A 32 -22.79 6.80 -5.49
CA MET A 32 -22.88 7.76 -6.61
C MET A 32 -21.52 7.99 -7.28
N ASN A 33 -20.44 8.04 -6.51
CA ASN A 33 -19.09 8.16 -7.05
C ASN A 33 -18.69 6.96 -7.92
N PHE A 34 -19.24 5.78 -7.65
CA PHE A 34 -19.10 4.59 -8.46
C PHE A 34 -20.15 4.49 -9.58
N GLU A 35 -21.02 5.49 -9.72
CA GLU A 35 -22.08 5.52 -10.74
C GLU A 35 -23.02 4.30 -10.69
N ILE A 36 -23.18 3.69 -9.49
CA ILE A 36 -23.99 2.48 -9.31
C ILE A 36 -25.42 2.87 -8.89
N ALA A 37 -26.43 2.38 -9.62
CA ALA A 37 -27.83 2.57 -9.26
C ALA A 37 -28.20 1.82 -7.97
N PRO A 38 -29.13 2.35 -7.12
CA PRO A 38 -29.53 1.67 -5.89
C PRO A 38 -30.06 0.23 -6.13
N GLY A 39 -30.78 0.01 -7.23
CA GLY A 39 -31.29 -1.30 -7.63
C GLY A 39 -30.17 -2.32 -7.89
N VAL A 40 -29.13 -1.92 -8.62
CA VAL A 40 -27.98 -2.78 -8.91
C VAL A 40 -27.27 -3.19 -7.60
N LEU A 41 -27.07 -2.24 -6.69
CA LEU A 41 -26.47 -2.52 -5.41
C LEU A 41 -27.35 -3.46 -4.55
N SER A 42 -28.65 -3.21 -4.49
CA SER A 42 -29.57 -4.03 -3.72
C SER A 42 -29.66 -5.46 -4.24
N ASP A 43 -29.72 -5.64 -5.55
CA ASP A 43 -29.76 -6.97 -6.21
C ASP A 43 -28.50 -7.78 -5.88
N ARG A 44 -27.32 -7.14 -5.93
CA ARG A 44 -26.07 -7.81 -5.60
C ARG A 44 -25.94 -8.17 -4.12
N LEU A 45 -26.50 -7.36 -3.24
CA LEU A 45 -26.52 -7.61 -1.79
C LEU A 45 -27.62 -8.61 -1.37
N GLY A 46 -28.54 -8.98 -2.27
CA GLY A 46 -29.67 -9.83 -1.96
C GLY A 46 -30.70 -9.17 -1.03
N VAL A 47 -30.85 -7.83 -1.11
CA VAL A 47 -31.81 -7.07 -0.30
C VAL A 47 -32.78 -6.30 -1.21
N SER A 48 -33.88 -5.80 -0.63
CA SER A 48 -34.79 -4.94 -1.43
C SER A 48 -34.20 -3.54 -1.62
N PRO A 49 -34.51 -2.84 -2.72
CA PRO A 49 -34.07 -1.46 -2.95
C PRO A 49 -34.45 -0.48 -1.83
N SER A 50 -35.56 -0.73 -1.13
CA SER A 50 -35.99 0.06 0.02
C SER A 50 -35.00 0.00 1.19
N VAL A 51 -34.29 -1.12 1.38
CA VAL A 51 -33.26 -1.25 2.42
C VAL A 51 -32.09 -0.29 2.16
N ILE A 52 -31.62 -0.21 0.90
CA ILE A 52 -30.57 0.75 0.52
C ILE A 52 -31.06 2.19 0.71
N SER A 53 -32.26 2.50 0.23
CA SER A 53 -32.87 3.80 0.41
C SER A 53 -33.05 4.20 1.88
N ASP A 54 -33.37 3.25 2.76
CA ASP A 54 -33.52 3.49 4.20
C ASP A 54 -32.19 3.79 4.88
N TYR A 55 -31.10 3.16 4.46
CA TYR A 55 -29.77 3.53 4.92
C TYR A 55 -29.38 4.92 4.39
N GLU A 56 -29.50 5.15 3.09
CA GLU A 56 -29.07 6.40 2.45
C GLU A 56 -29.85 7.64 2.93
N SER A 57 -31.12 7.46 3.30
CA SER A 57 -31.96 8.53 3.84
C SER A 57 -31.81 8.75 5.35
N GLY A 58 -31.05 7.90 6.04
CA GLY A 58 -30.89 7.96 7.50
C GLY A 58 -32.11 7.45 8.27
N ARG A 59 -33.13 6.87 7.62
CA ARG A 59 -34.23 6.20 8.32
C ARG A 59 -33.73 5.03 9.16
N ARG A 60 -32.74 4.30 8.67
CA ARG A 60 -31.93 3.39 9.49
C ARG A 60 -30.67 4.13 9.91
N LYS A 61 -30.57 4.42 11.21
CA LYS A 61 -29.56 5.35 11.77
C LYS A 61 -28.11 4.93 11.55
N SER A 62 -27.80 3.62 11.52
CA SER A 62 -26.43 3.17 11.33
C SER A 62 -26.41 1.74 10.75
N PRO A 63 -25.78 1.50 9.62
CA PRO A 63 -25.44 0.16 9.20
C PRO A 63 -24.36 -0.38 10.16
N GLY A 64 -24.54 -1.60 10.66
CA GLY A 64 -23.49 -2.27 11.44
C GLY A 64 -22.25 -2.52 10.56
N THR A 65 -21.08 -2.69 11.19
CA THR A 65 -19.79 -2.85 10.49
C THR A 65 -19.79 -3.95 9.42
N ALA A 66 -20.45 -5.09 9.71
CA ALA A 66 -20.58 -6.17 8.73
C ALA A 66 -21.39 -5.76 7.48
N VAL A 67 -22.40 -4.89 7.64
CA VAL A 67 -23.18 -4.35 6.51
C VAL A 67 -22.36 -3.36 5.73
N VAL A 68 -21.61 -2.48 6.41
CA VAL A 68 -20.68 -1.54 5.76
C VAL A 68 -19.65 -2.31 4.91
N GLY A 69 -19.01 -3.33 5.48
CA GLY A 69 -18.04 -4.16 4.78
C GLY A 69 -18.65 -4.80 3.52
N LYS A 70 -19.82 -5.42 3.62
CA LYS A 70 -20.51 -6.01 2.46
C LYS A 70 -20.85 -5.00 1.38
N ILE A 71 -21.31 -3.80 1.75
CA ILE A 71 -21.64 -2.75 0.78
C ILE A 71 -20.38 -2.28 0.06
N VAL A 72 -19.31 -1.99 0.81
CA VAL A 72 -18.02 -1.57 0.25
C VAL A 72 -17.47 -2.61 -0.71
N ASP A 73 -17.40 -3.87 -0.28
CA ASP A 73 -16.95 -4.96 -1.14
C ASP A 73 -17.78 -5.11 -2.42
N THR A 74 -19.11 -4.95 -2.30
CA THR A 74 -20.01 -5.06 -3.46
C THR A 74 -19.79 -3.91 -4.45
N LEU A 75 -19.61 -2.67 -3.97
CA LEU A 75 -19.32 -1.52 -4.83
C LEU A 75 -18.02 -1.72 -5.62
N LEU A 76 -16.97 -2.17 -4.93
CA LEU A 76 -15.66 -2.43 -5.55
C LEU A 76 -15.72 -3.59 -6.54
N ALA A 77 -16.43 -4.68 -6.21
CA ALA A 77 -16.58 -5.82 -7.10
C ALA A 77 -17.33 -5.45 -8.40
N ILE A 78 -18.39 -4.64 -8.32
CA ILE A 78 -19.12 -4.16 -9.50
C ILE A 78 -18.19 -3.31 -10.38
N ASP A 79 -17.36 -2.44 -9.80
CA ASP A 79 -16.42 -1.63 -10.58
C ASP A 79 -15.36 -2.51 -11.26
N GLU A 80 -14.81 -3.50 -10.55
CA GLU A 80 -13.83 -4.44 -11.10
C GLU A 80 -14.40 -5.23 -12.29
N GLU A 81 -15.63 -5.71 -12.20
CA GLU A 81 -16.33 -6.42 -13.29
C GLU A 81 -16.54 -5.51 -14.52
N THR A 82 -16.69 -4.21 -14.31
CA THR A 82 -16.89 -3.21 -15.38
C THR A 82 -15.60 -2.53 -15.84
N GLY A 83 -14.43 -3.06 -15.44
CA GLY A 83 -13.10 -2.60 -15.88
C GLY A 83 -12.32 -1.80 -14.86
N GLY A 84 -12.84 -1.58 -13.64
CA GLY A 84 -12.10 -0.96 -12.53
C GLY A 84 -11.83 0.54 -12.70
N LYS A 85 -12.66 1.23 -13.47
CA LYS A 85 -12.48 2.65 -13.84
C LYS A 85 -12.46 3.57 -12.62
N HIS A 86 -13.36 3.34 -11.67
CA HIS A 86 -13.47 4.20 -10.49
C HIS A 86 -12.37 3.89 -9.49
N ILE A 87 -12.01 2.63 -9.29
CA ILE A 87 -10.85 2.24 -8.49
C ILE A 87 -9.57 2.90 -9.05
N GLN A 88 -9.36 2.89 -10.38
CA GLN A 88 -8.23 3.55 -11.00
C GLN A 88 -8.27 5.09 -10.82
N LYS A 89 -9.44 5.72 -10.99
CA LYS A 89 -9.61 7.15 -10.77
C LYS A 89 -9.29 7.56 -9.33
N PHE A 90 -9.76 6.81 -8.34
CA PHE A 90 -9.44 7.06 -6.94
C PHE A 90 -7.98 6.77 -6.61
N SER A 91 -7.37 5.78 -7.26
CA SER A 91 -5.94 5.55 -7.23
C SER A 91 -5.17 6.79 -7.62
N THR A 92 -5.48 7.33 -8.77
CA THR A 92 -4.85 8.56 -9.25
C THR A 92 -5.05 9.70 -8.24
N MET A 93 -6.23 9.86 -7.64
CA MET A 93 -6.48 10.90 -6.64
C MET A 93 -5.75 10.70 -5.30
N LEU A 94 -5.60 9.46 -4.86
CA LEU A 94 -4.91 9.12 -3.61
C LEU A 94 -3.39 9.15 -3.77
N PHE A 95 -2.89 8.85 -4.97
CA PHE A 95 -1.48 8.75 -5.30
C PHE A 95 -1.04 9.78 -6.36
N SER A 96 -1.87 10.74 -6.70
CA SER A 96 -1.77 11.65 -7.85
C SER A 96 -0.61 12.64 -7.86
N ASN A 97 0.48 12.36 -7.10
CA ASN A 97 1.72 13.09 -7.24
C ASN A 97 2.97 12.19 -7.04
N VAL A 98 2.82 10.87 -7.11
CA VAL A 98 3.96 9.97 -7.31
C VAL A 98 3.70 9.31 -8.65
N ASP A 99 4.47 9.65 -9.66
CA ASP A 99 4.36 9.07 -10.99
C ASP A 99 4.48 7.55 -10.89
N ASP A 100 3.71 6.82 -11.70
CA ASP A 100 3.72 5.34 -11.79
C ASP A 100 5.13 4.78 -12.01
N ASP A 101 6.06 5.63 -12.47
CA ASP A 101 7.46 5.32 -12.70
C ASP A 101 8.32 5.33 -11.41
N VAL A 102 7.82 5.85 -10.29
CA VAL A 102 8.57 5.93 -9.02
C VAL A 102 8.32 4.72 -8.14
N ILE A 103 7.09 4.23 -8.09
CA ILE A 103 6.71 3.07 -7.27
C ILE A 103 6.29 1.93 -8.19
N TYR A 104 7.12 0.88 -8.27
CA TYR A 104 6.80 -0.33 -9.02
C TYR A 104 5.72 -1.17 -8.36
N ASP A 105 5.73 -1.21 -7.01
CA ASP A 105 4.73 -1.92 -6.24
C ASP A 105 4.67 -1.41 -4.80
N LEU A 106 3.45 -1.38 -4.24
CA LEU A 106 3.20 -1.04 -2.84
C LEU A 106 2.09 -1.96 -2.32
N HIS A 107 2.36 -2.62 -1.20
CA HIS A 107 1.40 -3.54 -0.58
C HIS A 107 1.37 -3.36 0.94
N GLU A 108 0.16 -3.49 1.51
CA GLU A 108 -0.06 -3.53 2.95
C GLU A 108 -0.52 -4.94 3.34
N TYR A 109 0.04 -5.47 4.40
CA TYR A 109 -0.35 -6.76 4.95
C TYR A 109 -1.43 -6.58 6.02
N ALA A 110 -2.43 -7.46 6.01
CA ALA A 110 -3.47 -7.48 7.05
C ALA A 110 -2.92 -8.00 8.39
N GLU A 111 -1.97 -8.94 8.33
CA GLU A 111 -1.28 -9.52 9.48
C GLU A 111 0.22 -9.24 9.37
N PRO A 112 0.94 -9.14 10.51
CA PRO A 112 2.37 -8.90 10.48
C PRO A 112 3.14 -10.06 9.85
N VAL A 113 4.03 -9.77 8.92
CA VAL A 113 4.89 -10.74 8.25
C VAL A 113 6.28 -10.71 8.89
N PRO A 114 6.85 -11.87 9.30
CA PRO A 114 8.23 -11.93 9.76
C PRO A 114 9.20 -11.42 8.68
N LEU A 115 10.11 -10.54 9.06
CA LEU A 115 11.08 -9.97 8.13
C LEU A 115 11.91 -11.06 7.45
N LYS A 116 12.21 -12.13 8.17
CA LYS A 116 12.93 -13.28 7.63
C LYS A 116 12.20 -13.92 6.44
N ASP A 117 10.88 -14.16 6.57
CA ASP A 117 10.10 -14.82 5.52
C ASP A 117 9.98 -13.94 4.27
N PHE A 118 9.87 -12.62 4.46
CA PHE A 118 9.90 -11.65 3.39
C PHE A 118 11.24 -11.66 2.64
N THR A 119 12.34 -11.59 3.37
CA THR A 119 13.69 -11.51 2.80
C THR A 119 14.13 -12.80 2.15
N ASP A 120 13.76 -13.95 2.71
CA ASP A 120 14.02 -15.28 2.13
C ASP A 120 13.28 -15.43 0.78
N ALA A 121 12.05 -14.90 0.67
CA ALA A 121 11.26 -14.95 -0.57
C ALA A 121 11.95 -14.25 -1.75
N ILE A 122 12.66 -13.16 -1.52
CA ILE A 122 13.35 -12.38 -2.56
C ILE A 122 14.87 -12.54 -2.52
N GLY A 123 15.36 -13.58 -1.86
CA GLY A 123 16.76 -13.97 -1.87
C GLY A 123 17.73 -12.91 -1.33
N CYS A 124 17.39 -12.30 -0.20
CA CYS A 124 18.21 -11.25 0.39
C CYS A 124 19.40 -11.80 1.18
N THR A 125 20.49 -11.05 1.15
CA THR A 125 21.65 -11.19 2.04
C THR A 125 21.66 -10.06 3.05
N LEU A 126 21.74 -10.39 4.36
CA LEU A 126 21.82 -9.40 5.43
C LEU A 126 23.16 -8.67 5.39
N LEU A 127 23.11 -7.35 5.41
CA LEU A 127 24.28 -6.48 5.60
C LEU A 127 24.47 -6.12 7.07
N CYS A 128 23.46 -5.54 7.70
CA CYS A 128 23.49 -5.16 9.10
C CYS A 128 22.08 -5.06 9.69
N GLY A 129 21.99 -5.06 11.02
CA GLY A 129 20.73 -4.94 11.76
C GLY A 129 20.21 -6.30 12.23
N SER A 130 18.96 -6.30 12.73
CA SER A 130 18.30 -7.51 13.26
C SER A 130 17.25 -8.02 12.30
N MET A 131 17.17 -9.34 12.18
CA MET A 131 16.12 -10.06 11.46
C MET A 131 14.90 -10.38 12.34
N ASP A 132 15.03 -10.20 13.65
CA ASP A 132 13.93 -10.40 14.60
C ASP A 132 13.00 -9.18 14.60
N LYS A 133 12.31 -9.01 13.49
CA LYS A 133 11.36 -7.94 13.23
C LYS A 133 10.19 -8.47 12.41
N VAL A 134 9.08 -7.74 12.48
CA VAL A 134 7.92 -7.93 11.58
C VAL A 134 7.70 -6.68 10.74
N ILE A 135 7.08 -6.85 9.58
CA ILE A 135 6.66 -5.78 8.69
C ILE A 135 5.15 -5.89 8.42
N PHE A 136 4.52 -4.76 8.17
CA PHE A 136 3.10 -4.64 7.82
C PHE A 136 2.90 -4.23 6.36
N GLY A 137 3.95 -4.30 5.56
CA GLY A 137 3.89 -4.02 4.13
C GLY A 137 5.27 -3.83 3.51
N TYR A 138 5.27 -3.61 2.20
CA TYR A 138 6.48 -3.26 1.47
C TYR A 138 6.20 -2.22 0.39
N THR A 139 7.27 -1.58 -0.09
CA THR A 139 7.25 -0.73 -1.28
C THR A 139 8.48 -1.02 -2.12
N VAL A 140 8.29 -1.26 -3.40
CA VAL A 140 9.37 -1.39 -4.40
C VAL A 140 9.50 -0.05 -5.12
N VAL A 141 10.64 0.61 -4.93
CA VAL A 141 10.88 1.99 -5.34
C VAL A 141 11.93 2.06 -6.45
N ASN A 142 11.62 2.75 -7.54
CA ASN A 142 12.63 3.16 -8.51
C ASN A 142 13.53 4.24 -7.91
N SER A 143 14.73 3.86 -7.50
CA SER A 143 15.64 4.78 -6.79
C SER A 143 15.98 6.03 -7.56
N LEU A 144 16.18 5.92 -8.87
CA LEU A 144 16.56 7.04 -9.70
C LEU A 144 15.40 8.02 -9.87
N ASN A 145 14.23 7.50 -10.20
CA ASN A 145 13.03 8.34 -10.38
C ASN A 145 12.59 8.97 -9.05
N ALA A 146 12.71 8.25 -7.93
CA ALA A 146 12.45 8.82 -6.61
C ALA A 146 13.33 10.05 -6.30
N ILE A 147 14.61 10.01 -6.68
CA ILE A 147 15.53 11.14 -6.49
C ILE A 147 15.19 12.32 -7.44
N LEU A 148 14.78 12.02 -8.67
CA LEU A 148 14.54 13.04 -9.69
C LEU A 148 13.18 13.74 -9.55
N GLN A 149 12.18 13.02 -9.06
CA GLN A 149 10.78 13.46 -9.14
C GLN A 149 10.17 13.82 -7.81
N LEU A 150 10.62 13.19 -6.68
CA LEU A 150 10.00 13.39 -5.39
C LEU A 150 10.62 14.57 -4.63
N SER A 151 9.79 15.50 -4.19
CA SER A 151 10.13 16.45 -3.13
C SER A 151 10.24 15.74 -1.77
N SER A 152 10.77 16.44 -0.76
CA SER A 152 10.88 15.88 0.60
C SER A 152 9.54 15.41 1.18
N ASP A 153 8.47 16.16 0.91
CA ASP A 153 7.13 15.81 1.40
C ASP A 153 6.54 14.62 0.65
N GLU A 154 6.79 14.54 -0.66
CA GLU A 154 6.36 13.44 -1.50
C GLU A 154 7.11 12.14 -1.21
N PHE A 155 8.37 12.24 -0.81
CA PHE A 155 9.16 11.07 -0.41
C PHE A 155 8.50 10.30 0.75
N ASN A 156 7.76 10.96 1.63
CA ASN A 156 7.03 10.27 2.70
C ASN A 156 5.95 9.32 2.19
N ARG A 157 5.49 9.47 0.95
CA ARG A 157 4.46 8.62 0.34
C ARG A 157 4.94 7.20 0.06
N ILE A 158 6.25 6.99 -0.09
CA ILE A 158 6.81 5.63 -0.26
C ILE A 158 6.56 4.74 0.96
N TYR A 159 6.23 5.33 2.12
CA TYR A 159 5.90 4.59 3.34
C TYR A 159 4.46 4.05 3.35
N GLY A 160 3.60 4.43 2.41
CA GLY A 160 2.20 4.03 2.46
C GLY A 160 1.54 4.43 3.78
N TRP A 161 0.90 3.47 4.43
CA TRP A 161 0.16 3.71 5.68
C TRP A 161 1.02 3.53 6.94
N SER A 162 2.16 2.87 6.85
CA SER A 162 2.98 2.53 8.01
C SER A 162 4.46 2.56 7.68
N THR A 163 5.26 3.11 8.60
CA THR A 163 6.72 3.01 8.57
C THR A 163 7.23 1.61 8.89
N GLU A 164 6.38 0.75 9.43
CA GLU A 164 6.71 -0.63 9.79
C GLU A 164 6.71 -1.54 8.55
N ARG A 165 7.47 -1.15 7.54
CA ARG A 165 7.54 -1.82 6.24
C ARG A 165 8.94 -2.03 5.72
N ALA A 166 9.05 -2.84 4.67
CA ALA A 166 10.25 -2.97 3.88
C ALA A 166 10.24 -1.96 2.72
N LEU A 167 11.33 -1.20 2.56
CA LEU A 167 11.57 -0.38 1.37
C LEU A 167 12.61 -1.07 0.50
N VAL A 168 12.22 -1.48 -0.71
CA VAL A 168 13.09 -2.10 -1.70
C VAL A 168 13.48 -1.03 -2.73
N PHE A 169 14.71 -0.56 -2.67
CA PHE A 169 15.25 0.40 -3.63
C PHE A 169 15.93 -0.32 -4.78
N THR A 170 15.50 -0.06 -6.00
CA THR A 170 15.99 -0.77 -7.19
C THR A 170 17.15 -0.07 -7.87
N ASN A 171 17.93 -0.83 -8.64
CA ASN A 171 19.07 -0.33 -9.44
C ASN A 171 20.09 0.45 -8.61
N VAL A 172 20.39 -0.01 -7.43
CA VAL A 172 21.29 0.66 -6.48
C VAL A 172 22.74 0.40 -6.85
N SER A 173 23.57 1.45 -6.89
CA SER A 173 25.00 1.34 -7.22
C SER A 173 25.93 1.26 -6.00
N THR A 174 25.61 1.99 -4.92
CA THR A 174 26.44 2.04 -3.70
C THR A 174 25.66 2.02 -2.39
N GLY A 175 24.34 2.12 -2.45
CA GLY A 175 23.45 2.20 -1.30
C GLY A 175 23.43 3.56 -0.57
N LYS A 176 24.29 4.52 -0.93
CA LYS A 176 24.36 5.81 -0.24
C LYS A 176 23.09 6.65 -0.40
N SER A 177 22.62 6.81 -1.64
CA SER A 177 21.50 7.72 -1.94
C SER A 177 20.21 7.30 -1.23
N PRO A 178 19.75 6.02 -1.27
CA PRO A 178 18.59 5.58 -0.49
C PRO A 178 18.73 5.84 0.99
N MET A 179 19.89 5.53 1.58
CA MET A 179 20.11 5.72 3.01
C MET A 179 20.18 7.18 3.43
N VAL A 180 20.72 8.06 2.60
CA VAL A 180 20.70 9.51 2.84
C VAL A 180 19.27 10.03 2.77
N ALA A 181 18.49 9.64 1.75
CA ALA A 181 17.10 10.04 1.61
C ALA A 181 16.26 9.64 2.84
N ILE A 182 16.40 8.39 3.30
CA ILE A 182 15.74 7.92 4.53
C ILE A 182 16.22 8.70 5.75
N ARG A 183 17.52 8.99 5.84
CA ARG A 183 18.08 9.65 7.01
C ARG A 183 17.57 11.06 7.22
N VAL A 184 17.32 11.83 6.17
CA VAL A 184 16.83 13.21 6.26
C VAL A 184 15.32 13.29 6.54
N THR A 185 14.58 12.19 6.42
CA THR A 185 13.16 12.14 6.79
C THR A 185 12.96 11.82 8.27
N PRO A 186 11.86 12.25 8.90
CA PRO A 186 11.55 11.90 10.28
C PRO A 186 11.17 10.42 10.45
N PHE A 187 10.73 9.77 9.40
CA PHE A 187 10.27 8.39 9.41
C PHE A 187 11.40 7.42 9.05
N LYS A 188 11.41 6.26 9.72
CA LYS A 188 12.38 5.19 9.47
C LYS A 188 11.67 3.88 9.17
N PRO A 189 12.02 3.17 8.08
CA PRO A 189 11.42 1.88 7.78
C PRO A 189 11.96 0.79 8.71
N ARG A 190 11.28 -0.35 8.78
CA ARG A 190 11.77 -1.54 9.50
C ARG A 190 13.01 -2.11 8.84
N CYS A 191 13.03 -2.15 7.51
CA CYS A 191 14.20 -2.56 6.75
C CYS A 191 14.31 -1.83 5.40
N VAL A 192 15.52 -1.86 4.86
CA VAL A 192 15.86 -1.39 3.52
C VAL A 192 16.50 -2.55 2.77
N VAL A 193 15.99 -2.85 1.58
CA VAL A 193 16.59 -3.79 0.65
C VAL A 193 17.20 -3.00 -0.52
N LEU A 194 18.48 -3.19 -0.75
CA LEU A 194 19.24 -2.62 -1.85
C LEU A 194 19.28 -3.64 -3.00
N GLN A 195 18.48 -3.40 -4.05
CA GLN A 195 18.43 -4.29 -5.21
C GLN A 195 19.43 -3.85 -6.28
N GLY A 196 20.07 -4.84 -6.93
CA GLY A 196 21.03 -4.63 -8.01
C GLY A 196 22.49 -4.49 -7.56
N ILE A 197 22.75 -4.69 -6.28
CA ILE A 197 24.09 -4.63 -5.69
C ILE A 197 24.29 -5.81 -4.72
N ASP A 198 25.49 -6.34 -4.68
CA ASP A 198 25.92 -7.30 -3.65
C ASP A 198 26.53 -6.60 -2.43
N ALA A 199 26.72 -7.36 -1.35
CA ALA A 199 27.25 -6.83 -0.09
C ALA A 199 28.64 -6.17 -0.25
N ALA A 200 29.49 -6.70 -1.15
CA ALA A 200 30.82 -6.16 -1.38
C ALA A 200 30.83 -4.81 -2.09
N GLY A 201 29.78 -4.52 -2.89
CA GLY A 201 29.62 -3.25 -3.59
C GLY A 201 29.04 -2.13 -2.73
N VAL A 202 28.45 -2.46 -1.57
CA VAL A 202 27.84 -1.46 -0.69
C VAL A 202 28.89 -0.60 0.00
N HIS A 203 28.69 0.70 -0.06
CA HIS A 203 29.63 1.64 0.58
C HIS A 203 29.56 1.53 2.12
N PRO A 204 30.70 1.48 2.85
CA PRO A 204 30.75 1.27 4.31
C PRO A 204 29.96 2.30 5.15
N ILE A 205 29.67 3.48 4.60
CA ILE A 205 28.84 4.51 5.28
C ILE A 205 27.39 4.03 5.48
N VAL A 206 26.90 3.12 4.65
CA VAL A 206 25.53 2.57 4.72
C VAL A 206 25.30 1.86 6.03
N GLU A 207 26.22 0.99 6.44
CA GLU A 207 26.13 0.28 7.73
C GLU A 207 26.13 1.26 8.91
N LYS A 208 27.01 2.27 8.90
CA LYS A 208 27.06 3.28 9.95
C LYS A 208 25.76 4.09 10.06
N MET A 209 25.12 4.40 8.91
CA MET A 209 23.82 5.08 8.90
C MET A 209 22.73 4.16 9.43
N ALA A 210 22.71 2.91 8.99
CA ALA A 210 21.74 1.91 9.40
C ALA A 210 21.79 1.63 10.91
N GLU A 211 22.96 1.45 11.47
CA GLU A 211 23.17 1.28 12.92
C GLU A 211 22.62 2.46 13.73
N LYS A 212 22.95 3.68 13.29
CA LYS A 212 22.51 4.89 13.98
C LYS A 212 20.99 5.07 13.97
N ASP A 213 20.35 4.70 12.84
CA ASP A 213 18.91 4.84 12.66
C ASP A 213 18.14 3.54 13.03
N ARG A 214 18.85 2.47 13.46
CA ARG A 214 18.31 1.15 13.85
C ARG A 214 17.52 0.47 12.73
N ILE A 215 17.96 0.65 11.50
CA ILE A 215 17.36 0.06 10.30
C ILE A 215 18.10 -1.24 9.97
N THR A 216 17.36 -2.28 9.60
CA THR A 216 17.96 -3.48 9.01
C THR A 216 18.20 -3.24 7.53
N VAL A 217 19.41 -3.50 7.04
CA VAL A 217 19.77 -3.33 5.63
C VAL A 217 20.19 -4.66 5.04
N LEU A 218 19.65 -4.94 3.88
CA LEU A 218 19.88 -6.17 3.10
C LEU A 218 20.16 -5.81 1.64
N CYS A 219 20.73 -6.78 0.92
CA CYS A 219 20.96 -6.69 -0.52
C CYS A 219 20.29 -7.86 -1.24
N THR A 220 19.87 -7.65 -2.49
CA THR A 220 19.41 -8.71 -3.38
C THR A 220 19.84 -8.45 -4.82
N GLY A 221 20.27 -9.51 -5.51
CA GLY A 221 20.51 -9.50 -6.95
C GLY A 221 19.32 -9.96 -7.78
N MET A 222 18.15 -10.23 -7.13
CA MET A 222 16.95 -10.68 -7.85
C MET A 222 16.46 -9.58 -8.79
N ASP A 223 15.99 -9.98 -9.97
CA ASP A 223 15.39 -9.08 -10.96
C ASP A 223 14.12 -8.41 -10.41
N ILE A 224 13.86 -7.15 -10.82
CA ILE A 224 12.78 -6.32 -10.29
C ILE A 224 11.41 -6.95 -10.56
N ASP A 225 11.17 -7.42 -11.80
CA ASP A 225 9.89 -8.04 -12.17
C ASP A 225 9.64 -9.31 -11.38
N LYS A 226 10.72 -10.07 -11.13
CA LYS A 226 10.67 -11.28 -10.31
C LYS A 226 10.42 -10.95 -8.83
N ILE A 227 10.99 -9.87 -8.29
CA ILE A 227 10.67 -9.39 -6.94
C ILE A 227 9.20 -9.09 -6.83
N VAL A 228 8.68 -8.26 -7.74
CA VAL A 228 7.28 -7.83 -7.73
C VAL A 228 6.33 -9.02 -7.87
N SER A 229 6.57 -9.93 -8.84
CA SER A 229 5.73 -11.11 -8.99
C SER A 229 5.79 -12.04 -7.77
N THR A 230 6.99 -12.33 -7.25
CA THR A 230 7.17 -13.19 -6.06
C THR A 230 6.44 -12.64 -4.84
N LEU A 231 6.53 -11.33 -4.59
CA LEU A 231 5.90 -10.70 -3.43
C LEU A 231 4.37 -10.62 -3.55
N ARG A 232 3.85 -10.51 -4.78
CA ARG A 232 2.40 -10.49 -5.05
C ARG A 232 1.74 -11.85 -4.97
N ASP A 233 2.43 -12.87 -5.49
CA ASP A 233 1.88 -14.23 -5.61
C ASP A 233 1.96 -15.01 -4.30
N LYS A 234 2.77 -14.54 -3.34
CA LYS A 234 2.95 -15.22 -2.06
C LYS A 234 1.79 -14.88 -1.11
N GLU A 235 1.11 -15.92 -0.63
CA GLU A 235 0.20 -15.83 0.51
C GLU A 235 1.03 -15.66 1.80
N TRP A 236 0.79 -14.57 2.50
CA TRP A 236 1.50 -14.20 3.72
C TRP A 236 0.65 -14.48 4.95
#